data_7483366ecd9b808916cbee7d108f9884
#
_entry.id   7483366ecd9b808916cbee7d108f9884
#
_cell.length_a   1.000
_cell.length_b   1.000
_cell.length_c   1.000
_cell.angle_alpha   90.00
_cell.angle_beta   90.00
_cell.angle_gamma   90.00
#
_symmetry.space_group_name_H-M   'P 1'
#
loop_
_entity.id
_entity.type
_entity.pdbx_description
1 polymer ?
#
loop_
_entity_poly.entity_id
_entity_poly.type
_entity_poly.pdbx_seq_one_letter_code
_entity_poly.pdbx_strand_id
1 'polypeptide(L)'
;TWNELEGWADDAKYYKDMVEYHDKTIGRIVEKLDQLNIREETLIIYLGDNGSPIEVSSYMGDQEIPGGKGKTIDTGTHVPLICNWKNNIPESIVSTDLVDSTDFLPTIFDAAALQYPENYIVDGKSFYPQLTGEKGNPRDWIFFHFDAGGRNKKPIQRFLRNHLWKLYEDGRMFDMKNDLYETNPIFSEDDSKESKENRIKLEPLFLNLK
;
A
#
# COMPACT_ATOMS: atom_id res chain seq x y z
N THR A 1 23.10 12.88 -15.41
CA THR A 1 22.96 12.86 -16.87
C THR A 1 22.45 11.49 -17.26
N TRP A 2 21.27 11.44 -17.85
CA TRP A 2 20.72 10.27 -18.50
C TRP A 2 21.56 10.00 -19.75
N ASN A 3 22.63 9.26 -19.62
CA ASN A 3 23.29 8.70 -20.79
C ASN A 3 22.52 7.45 -21.19
N GLU A 4 22.22 7.34 -22.47
CA GLU A 4 21.53 6.30 -23.15
C GLU A 4 21.79 4.92 -22.52
N LEU A 5 20.82 4.45 -21.75
CA LEU A 5 20.83 3.10 -21.17
C LEU A 5 20.54 2.12 -22.31
N GLU A 6 21.52 1.39 -22.72
CA GLU A 6 21.36 0.28 -23.65
C GLU A 6 20.52 -0.83 -22.96
N GLY A 7 19.20 -0.75 -23.12
CA GLY A 7 18.26 -1.82 -22.77
C GLY A 7 17.83 -1.87 -21.30
N TRP A 8 16.64 -2.35 -21.10
CA TRP A 8 15.98 -2.55 -19.80
C TRP A 8 16.64 -3.63 -18.90
N ALA A 9 17.67 -4.31 -19.39
CA ALA A 9 18.33 -5.41 -18.70
C ALA A 9 19.21 -4.98 -17.50
N ASP A 10 19.51 -3.69 -17.37
CA ASP A 10 20.38 -3.14 -16.32
C ASP A 10 19.63 -2.44 -15.17
N ASP A 11 18.30 -2.51 -15.12
CA ASP A 11 17.48 -1.81 -14.11
C ASP A 11 17.90 -2.19 -12.68
N ALA A 12 18.19 -3.46 -12.42
CA ALA A 12 18.62 -3.92 -11.10
C ALA A 12 19.94 -3.27 -10.66
N LYS A 13 20.89 -3.06 -11.57
CA LYS A 13 22.20 -2.50 -11.29
C LYS A 13 22.12 -1.03 -10.82
N TYR A 14 21.21 -0.26 -11.41
CA TYR A 14 21.06 1.17 -11.11
C TYR A 14 19.95 1.47 -10.12
N TYR A 15 19.20 0.46 -9.68
CA TYR A 15 18.04 0.66 -8.80
C TYR A 15 18.41 1.36 -7.49
N LYS A 16 19.53 0.97 -6.88
CA LYS A 16 20.04 1.61 -5.66
C LYS A 16 20.30 3.10 -5.87
N ASP A 17 21.02 3.44 -6.93
CA ASP A 17 21.35 4.84 -7.25
C ASP A 17 20.09 5.67 -7.53
N MET A 18 19.08 5.06 -8.17
CA MET A 18 17.80 5.69 -8.40
C MET A 18 17.05 5.98 -7.08
N VAL A 19 17.04 5.03 -6.15
CA VAL A 19 16.41 5.20 -4.83
C VAL A 19 17.14 6.30 -4.03
N GLU A 20 18.46 6.30 -4.01
CA GLU A 20 19.27 7.35 -3.36
C GLU A 20 19.03 8.73 -3.97
N TYR A 21 18.94 8.81 -5.29
CA TYR A 21 18.62 10.07 -5.96
C TYR A 21 17.20 10.55 -5.69
N HIS A 22 16.25 9.60 -5.60
CA HIS A 22 14.87 9.91 -5.25
C HIS A 22 14.76 10.46 -3.82
N ASP A 23 15.42 9.83 -2.84
CA ASP A 23 15.51 10.29 -1.46
C ASP A 23 16.10 11.73 -1.39
N LYS A 24 17.20 11.97 -2.09
CA LYS A 24 17.78 13.29 -2.21
C LYS A 24 16.82 14.34 -2.79
N THR A 25 15.96 13.92 -3.72
CA THR A 25 14.95 14.80 -4.33
C THR A 25 13.87 15.17 -3.32
N ILE A 26 13.42 14.19 -2.52
CA ILE A 26 12.48 14.43 -1.41
C ILE A 26 13.11 15.37 -0.38
N GLY A 27 14.38 15.15 -0.01
CA GLY A 27 15.12 16.05 0.87
C GLY A 27 15.11 17.51 0.40
N ARG A 28 15.29 17.75 -0.90
CA ARG A 28 15.21 19.10 -1.49
C ARG A 28 13.82 19.74 -1.37
N ILE A 29 12.77 18.93 -1.47
CA ILE A 29 11.40 19.42 -1.27
C ILE A 29 11.22 19.87 0.18
N VAL A 30 11.65 19.04 1.13
CA VAL A 30 11.58 19.35 2.57
C VAL A 30 12.37 20.60 2.91
N GLU A 31 13.62 20.72 2.44
CA GLU A 31 14.46 21.93 2.59
C GLU A 31 13.77 23.17 2.03
N LYS A 32 13.09 23.03 0.89
CA LYS A 32 12.37 24.16 0.28
C LYS A 32 11.18 24.62 1.13
N LEU A 33 10.44 23.70 1.74
CA LEU A 33 9.37 24.02 2.66
C LEU A 33 9.88 24.74 3.92
N ASP A 34 11.04 24.32 4.44
CA ASP A 34 11.70 25.00 5.58
C ASP A 34 12.16 26.42 5.18
N GLN A 35 12.78 26.61 4.01
CA GLN A 35 13.18 27.93 3.49
C GLN A 35 11.99 28.89 3.31
N LEU A 36 10.83 28.35 2.95
CA LEU A 36 9.60 29.12 2.78
C LEU A 36 8.84 29.36 4.09
N ASN A 37 9.31 28.77 5.22
CA ASN A 37 8.66 28.79 6.53
C ASN A 37 7.22 28.26 6.53
N ILE A 38 6.91 27.28 5.68
CA ILE A 38 5.60 26.62 5.60
C ILE A 38 5.64 25.15 6.00
N ARG A 39 6.76 24.67 6.54
CA ARG A 39 6.98 23.27 6.90
C ARG A 39 5.99 22.76 7.98
N GLU A 40 5.61 23.64 8.92
CA GLU A 40 4.67 23.34 9.99
C GLU A 40 3.21 23.35 9.53
N GLU A 41 2.93 23.98 8.40
CA GLU A 41 1.61 24.04 7.76
C GLU A 41 1.45 23.02 6.61
N THR A 42 2.45 22.14 6.42
CA THR A 42 2.47 21.20 5.29
C THR A 42 2.50 19.76 5.76
N LEU A 43 1.42 19.01 5.47
CA LEU A 43 1.40 17.56 5.55
C LEU A 43 2.07 16.97 4.30
N ILE A 44 3.16 16.23 4.48
CA ILE A 44 3.81 15.46 3.42
C ILE A 44 3.32 14.02 3.51
N ILE A 45 2.82 13.49 2.40
CA ILE A 45 2.47 12.09 2.23
C ILE A 45 3.33 11.53 1.11
N TYR A 46 4.19 10.56 1.44
CA TYR A 46 4.96 9.80 0.47
C TYR A 46 4.35 8.41 0.33
N LEU A 47 4.11 7.99 -0.90
CA LEU A 47 3.54 6.69 -1.22
C LEU A 47 4.28 6.07 -2.41
N GLY A 48 4.63 4.78 -2.31
CA GLY A 48 4.98 3.98 -3.48
C GLY A 48 3.72 3.68 -4.30
N ASP A 49 3.81 3.75 -5.62
CA ASP A 49 2.68 3.48 -6.52
C ASP A 49 2.42 1.97 -6.70
N ASN A 50 3.47 1.18 -6.66
CA ASN A 50 3.47 -0.29 -6.76
C ASN A 50 4.79 -0.88 -6.26
N GLY A 51 4.88 -2.20 -6.21
CA GLY A 51 6.11 -2.90 -5.89
C GLY A 51 7.25 -2.65 -6.87
N SER A 52 8.47 -2.99 -6.47
CA SER A 52 9.68 -2.88 -7.30
C SER A 52 9.56 -3.72 -8.58
N PRO A 53 10.29 -3.36 -9.66
CA PRO A 53 10.38 -4.20 -10.85
C PRO A 53 10.70 -5.66 -10.52
N ILE A 54 10.16 -6.60 -11.27
CA ILE A 54 10.32 -8.05 -10.99
C ILE A 54 11.77 -8.55 -11.10
N GLU A 55 12.61 -7.80 -11.79
CA GLU A 55 14.04 -8.05 -11.97
C GLU A 55 14.87 -7.56 -10.78
N VAL A 56 14.26 -6.81 -9.86
CA VAL A 56 14.94 -6.21 -8.70
C VAL A 56 14.59 -6.97 -7.44
N SER A 57 15.60 -7.55 -6.78
CA SER A 57 15.49 -8.06 -5.41
C SER A 57 16.11 -7.05 -4.45
N SER A 58 15.48 -6.89 -3.29
CA SER A 58 15.97 -6.08 -2.17
C SER A 58 16.16 -6.98 -0.95
N TYR A 59 16.83 -6.47 0.09
CA TYR A 59 17.02 -7.20 1.33
C TYR A 59 16.37 -6.45 2.50
N MET A 60 15.67 -7.19 3.35
CA MET A 60 15.17 -6.72 4.63
C MET A 60 15.80 -7.59 5.73
N GLY A 61 16.86 -7.09 6.35
CA GLY A 61 17.75 -7.91 7.14
C GLY A 61 18.41 -8.97 6.25
N ASP A 62 18.30 -10.25 6.63
CA ASP A 62 18.85 -11.38 5.89
C ASP A 62 17.84 -11.97 4.87
N GLN A 63 16.62 -11.45 4.83
CA GLN A 63 15.60 -11.95 3.93
C GLN A 63 15.64 -11.23 2.58
N GLU A 64 15.78 -11.98 1.50
CA GLU A 64 15.63 -11.47 0.14
C GLU A 64 14.14 -11.25 -0.17
N ILE A 65 13.82 -10.06 -0.66
CA ILE A 65 12.47 -9.63 -1.04
C ILE A 65 12.45 -9.42 -2.56
N PRO A 66 11.87 -10.32 -3.34
CA PRO A 66 11.78 -10.19 -4.79
C PRO A 66 10.82 -9.08 -5.20
N GLY A 67 11.08 -8.44 -6.33
CA GLY A 67 10.17 -7.48 -6.91
C GLY A 67 8.82 -8.08 -7.29
N GLY A 68 7.77 -7.27 -7.18
CA GLY A 68 6.39 -7.71 -7.39
C GLY A 68 5.55 -6.83 -8.32
N LYS A 69 6.15 -5.86 -9.01
CA LYS A 69 5.42 -4.97 -9.92
C LYS A 69 4.53 -5.73 -10.90
N GLY A 70 3.25 -5.36 -10.96
CA GLY A 70 2.28 -6.03 -11.82
C GLY A 70 1.79 -7.39 -11.33
N LYS A 71 2.08 -7.74 -10.08
CA LYS A 71 1.53 -8.91 -9.37
C LYS A 71 0.61 -8.44 -8.24
N THR A 72 -0.30 -9.31 -7.85
CA THR A 72 -1.23 -9.07 -6.74
C THR A 72 -0.70 -9.53 -5.37
N ILE A 73 0.47 -10.20 -5.33
CA ILE A 73 1.14 -10.60 -4.08
C ILE A 73 1.62 -9.37 -3.28
N ASP A 74 1.96 -9.57 -2.01
CA ASP A 74 2.37 -8.47 -1.12
C ASP A 74 3.50 -7.61 -1.68
N THR A 75 4.53 -8.21 -2.26
CA THR A 75 5.65 -7.44 -2.85
C THR A 75 5.24 -6.57 -4.05
N GLY A 76 4.03 -6.76 -4.58
CA GLY A 76 3.45 -5.93 -5.64
C GLY A 76 2.47 -4.86 -5.14
N THR A 77 1.82 -5.08 -4.02
CA THR A 77 0.68 -4.27 -3.55
C THR A 77 0.88 -3.62 -2.18
N HIS A 78 1.78 -4.14 -1.35
CA HIS A 78 2.13 -3.56 -0.06
C HIS A 78 3.32 -2.61 -0.25
N VAL A 79 3.05 -1.32 -0.33
CA VAL A 79 4.00 -0.27 -0.68
C VAL A 79 4.33 0.62 0.52
N PRO A 80 5.49 1.29 0.52
CA PRO A 80 5.80 2.27 1.57
C PRO A 80 4.79 3.41 1.61
N LEU A 81 4.31 3.74 2.81
CA LEU A 81 3.53 4.93 3.11
C LEU A 81 4.21 5.66 4.26
N ILE A 82 4.64 6.91 4.03
CA ILE A 82 5.28 7.75 5.04
C ILE A 82 4.53 9.07 5.11
N CYS A 83 4.07 9.43 6.31
CA CYS A 83 3.45 10.71 6.56
C CYS A 83 4.33 11.52 7.50
N ASN A 84 4.53 12.80 7.17
CA ASN A 84 5.28 13.70 7.99
C ASN A 84 4.65 15.09 8.02
N TRP A 85 4.38 15.59 9.22
CA TRP A 85 3.88 16.95 9.45
C TRP A 85 4.55 17.50 10.71
N LYS A 86 5.49 18.39 10.51
CA LYS A 86 6.30 18.94 11.60
C LYS A 86 5.41 19.55 12.69
N ASN A 87 5.66 19.17 13.94
CA ASN A 87 4.93 19.57 15.14
C ASN A 87 3.47 19.04 15.25
N ASN A 88 2.93 18.37 14.21
CA ASN A 88 1.56 17.84 14.24
C ASN A 88 1.53 16.30 14.30
N ILE A 89 2.47 15.63 13.69
CA ILE A 89 2.62 14.16 13.74
C ILE A 89 3.82 13.83 14.62
N PRO A 90 3.67 12.97 15.65
CA PRO A 90 4.78 12.49 16.45
C PRO A 90 5.84 11.78 15.62
N GLU A 91 7.11 11.94 15.99
CA GLU A 91 8.24 11.33 15.29
C GLU A 91 8.37 9.83 15.61
N SER A 92 8.91 9.08 14.63
CA SER A 92 9.31 7.67 14.81
C SER A 92 8.20 6.70 15.19
N ILE A 93 6.95 6.99 14.80
CA ILE A 93 5.83 6.06 14.95
C ILE A 93 5.77 5.13 13.73
N VAL A 94 5.61 3.84 14.00
CA VAL A 94 5.28 2.84 13.00
C VAL A 94 3.87 2.31 13.30
N SER A 95 2.92 2.58 12.40
CA SER A 95 1.58 2.00 12.47
C SER A 95 1.54 0.68 11.70
N THR A 96 0.79 -0.28 12.24
CA THR A 96 0.47 -1.54 11.57
C THR A 96 -0.96 -1.55 11.01
N ASP A 97 -1.68 -0.44 11.11
CA ASP A 97 -3.03 -0.33 10.59
C ASP A 97 -3.07 -0.46 9.07
N LEU A 98 -4.13 -1.07 8.57
CA LEU A 98 -4.35 -1.14 7.14
C LEU A 98 -4.76 0.23 6.61
N VAL A 99 -4.13 0.64 5.51
CA VAL A 99 -4.46 1.86 4.77
C VAL A 99 -4.65 1.51 3.31
N ASP A 100 -5.70 2.03 2.71
CA ASP A 100 -6.04 1.91 1.30
C ASP A 100 -5.91 3.26 0.59
N SER A 101 -5.70 3.27 -0.72
CA SER A 101 -5.58 4.52 -1.49
C SER A 101 -6.84 5.41 -1.43
N THR A 102 -8.01 4.81 -1.19
CA THR A 102 -9.26 5.54 -0.98
C THR A 102 -9.28 6.35 0.31
N ASP A 103 -8.39 6.03 1.26
CA ASP A 103 -8.30 6.67 2.59
C ASP A 103 -7.61 8.04 2.55
N PHE A 104 -6.86 8.35 1.49
CA PHE A 104 -6.15 9.64 1.41
C PHE A 104 -7.10 10.83 1.37
N LEU A 105 -8.16 10.75 0.58
CA LEU A 105 -9.11 11.86 0.48
C LEU A 105 -9.72 12.21 1.85
N PRO A 106 -10.35 11.28 2.60
CA PRO A 106 -10.88 11.58 3.93
C PRO A 106 -9.80 12.06 4.91
N THR A 107 -8.58 11.51 4.83
CA THR A 107 -7.47 11.93 5.68
C THR A 107 -7.05 13.38 5.42
N ILE A 108 -6.98 13.80 4.15
CA ILE A 108 -6.64 15.17 3.78
C ILE A 108 -7.75 16.13 4.23
N PHE A 109 -9.02 15.75 4.09
CA PHE A 109 -10.15 16.58 4.55
C PHE A 109 -10.11 16.78 6.05
N ASP A 110 -9.88 15.72 6.83
CA ASP A 110 -9.75 15.82 8.28
C ASP A 110 -8.54 16.67 8.69
N ALA A 111 -7.37 16.42 8.07
CA ALA A 111 -6.17 17.20 8.35
C ALA A 111 -6.32 18.70 8.06
N ALA A 112 -7.11 19.05 7.05
CA ALA A 112 -7.41 20.41 6.66
C ALA A 112 -8.65 21.00 7.36
N ALA A 113 -9.30 20.25 8.24
CA ALA A 113 -10.57 20.61 8.89
C ALA A 113 -11.66 21.01 7.88
N LEU A 114 -11.73 20.32 6.75
CA LEU A 114 -12.71 20.58 5.68
C LEU A 114 -13.94 19.68 5.82
N GLN A 115 -15.06 20.16 5.27
CA GLN A 115 -16.31 19.41 5.18
C GLN A 115 -16.51 18.92 3.74
N TYR A 116 -17.08 17.71 3.58
CA TYR A 116 -17.49 17.24 2.27
C TYR A 116 -18.69 18.02 1.73
N PRO A 117 -18.80 18.18 0.41
CA PRO A 117 -20.03 18.64 -0.21
C PRO A 117 -21.20 17.72 0.17
N GLU A 118 -22.41 18.27 0.23
CA GLU A 118 -23.61 17.46 0.43
C GLU A 118 -23.71 16.34 -0.61
N ASN A 119 -24.08 15.13 -0.16
CA ASN A 119 -24.22 13.92 -0.99
C ASN A 119 -22.91 13.40 -1.61
N TYR A 120 -21.74 13.81 -1.14
CA TYR A 120 -20.48 13.23 -1.58
C TYR A 120 -20.28 11.85 -0.94
N ILE A 121 -20.08 10.82 -1.78
CA ILE A 121 -19.81 9.46 -1.31
C ILE A 121 -18.30 9.30 -1.11
N VAL A 122 -17.90 8.85 0.08
CA VAL A 122 -16.53 8.58 0.46
C VAL A 122 -16.37 7.09 0.76
N ASP A 123 -15.63 6.38 -0.06
CA ASP A 123 -15.35 4.94 0.13
C ASP A 123 -14.25 4.71 1.17
N GLY A 124 -13.41 5.71 1.40
CA GLY A 124 -12.27 5.66 2.29
C GLY A 124 -12.60 5.91 3.75
N LYS A 125 -11.66 5.56 4.63
CA LYS A 125 -11.66 5.90 6.05
C LYS A 125 -10.45 6.78 6.35
N SER A 126 -10.66 7.90 7.02
CA SER A 126 -9.55 8.75 7.46
C SER A 126 -8.65 8.01 8.45
N PHE A 127 -7.35 8.07 8.20
CA PHE A 127 -6.31 7.65 9.14
C PHE A 127 -5.61 8.83 9.82
N TYR A 128 -6.17 10.04 9.70
CA TYR A 128 -5.62 11.22 10.36
C TYR A 128 -5.50 11.07 11.89
N PRO A 129 -6.50 10.50 12.62
CA PRO A 129 -6.36 10.28 14.05
C PRO A 129 -5.14 9.39 14.40
N GLN A 130 -4.88 8.33 13.62
CA GLN A 130 -3.73 7.47 13.85
C GLN A 130 -2.40 8.22 13.62
N LEU A 131 -2.36 9.14 12.65
CA LEU A 131 -1.19 9.99 12.42
C LEU A 131 -0.89 10.88 13.61
N THR A 132 -1.90 11.37 14.32
CA THR A 132 -1.75 12.24 15.51
C THR A 132 -1.57 11.46 16.82
N GLY A 133 -1.51 10.13 16.75
CA GLY A 133 -1.30 9.25 17.91
C GLY A 133 -2.59 8.82 18.61
N GLU A 134 -3.75 9.08 18.02
CA GLU A 134 -5.04 8.59 18.51
C GLU A 134 -5.38 7.22 17.91
N LYS A 135 -6.30 6.49 18.55
CA LYS A 135 -6.73 5.18 18.04
C LYS A 135 -7.48 5.26 16.71
N GLY A 136 -8.30 6.30 16.52
CA GLY A 136 -9.15 6.44 15.34
C GLY A 136 -10.09 5.26 15.10
N ASN A 137 -10.41 5.03 13.82
CA ASN A 137 -11.24 3.92 13.36
C ASN A 137 -10.54 3.18 12.20
N PRO A 138 -9.47 2.40 12.47
CA PRO A 138 -8.71 1.71 11.44
C PRO A 138 -9.58 0.74 10.63
N ARG A 139 -9.09 0.37 9.45
CA ARG A 139 -9.75 -0.63 8.61
C ARG A 139 -9.54 -2.03 9.18
N ASP A 140 -10.57 -2.86 9.07
CA ASP A 140 -10.45 -4.30 9.33
C ASP A 140 -9.98 -5.06 8.09
N TRP A 141 -10.17 -4.49 6.90
CA TRP A 141 -9.83 -5.09 5.61
C TRP A 141 -9.63 -4.03 4.53
N ILE A 142 -8.93 -4.41 3.46
CA ILE A 142 -8.81 -3.67 2.20
C ILE A 142 -9.34 -4.49 1.04
N PHE A 143 -9.81 -3.80 -0.01
CA PHE A 143 -10.22 -4.42 -1.27
C PHE A 143 -9.26 -4.00 -2.38
N PHE A 144 -8.91 -4.94 -3.23
CA PHE A 144 -8.05 -4.69 -4.38
C PHE A 144 -8.68 -5.22 -5.66
N HIS A 145 -8.70 -4.37 -6.68
CA HIS A 145 -9.15 -4.72 -8.02
C HIS A 145 -8.00 -4.48 -8.99
N PHE A 146 -7.50 -5.54 -9.59
CA PHE A 146 -6.42 -5.49 -10.55
C PHE A 146 -6.90 -5.91 -11.93
N ASP A 147 -6.92 -4.95 -12.86
CA ASP A 147 -7.08 -5.17 -14.29
C ASP A 147 -5.79 -4.75 -15.00
N ALA A 148 -5.01 -5.73 -15.44
CA ALA A 148 -3.74 -5.46 -16.12
C ALA A 148 -3.92 -4.71 -17.45
N GLY A 149 -5.13 -4.69 -18.00
CA GLY A 149 -5.44 -4.05 -19.29
C GLY A 149 -4.60 -4.58 -20.44
N GLY A 150 -4.66 -3.87 -21.58
CA GLY A 150 -3.75 -4.06 -22.71
C GLY A 150 -4.02 -5.24 -23.63
N ARG A 151 -3.05 -5.52 -24.52
CA ARG A 151 -3.18 -6.54 -25.60
C ARG A 151 -3.23 -7.98 -25.06
N ASN A 152 -2.59 -8.24 -23.91
CA ASN A 152 -2.60 -9.53 -23.23
C ASN A 152 -3.58 -9.47 -22.06
N LYS A 153 -4.88 -9.57 -22.33
CA LYS A 153 -5.94 -9.57 -21.32
C LYS A 153 -5.72 -10.70 -20.32
N LYS A 154 -5.03 -10.41 -19.23
CA LYS A 154 -5.04 -11.30 -18.07
C LYS A 154 -6.42 -11.21 -17.41
N PRO A 155 -6.91 -12.29 -16.78
CA PRO A 155 -8.12 -12.21 -15.98
C PRO A 155 -8.01 -11.11 -14.91
N ILE A 156 -9.10 -10.38 -14.72
CA ILE A 156 -9.21 -9.44 -13.60
C ILE A 156 -9.01 -10.24 -12.30
N GLN A 157 -8.21 -9.70 -11.41
CA GLN A 157 -7.98 -10.28 -10.08
C GLN A 157 -8.54 -9.34 -9.03
N ARG A 158 -9.39 -9.87 -8.16
CA ARG A 158 -9.92 -9.16 -7.00
C ARG A 158 -9.61 -9.92 -5.75
N PHE A 159 -9.22 -9.22 -4.70
CA PHE A 159 -9.04 -9.81 -3.40
C PHE A 159 -9.47 -8.89 -2.27
N LEU A 160 -9.77 -9.50 -1.16
CA LEU A 160 -9.94 -8.87 0.15
C LEU A 160 -8.80 -9.32 1.05
N ARG A 161 -8.26 -8.41 1.82
CA ARG A 161 -7.19 -8.69 2.77
C ARG A 161 -7.47 -8.05 4.11
N ASN A 162 -7.27 -8.80 5.19
CA ASN A 162 -7.06 -8.28 6.54
C ASN A 162 -5.58 -8.44 6.94
N HIS A 163 -5.23 -8.24 8.20
CA HIS A 163 -3.84 -8.35 8.64
C HIS A 163 -3.21 -9.72 8.42
N LEU A 164 -3.98 -10.79 8.54
CA LEU A 164 -3.48 -12.16 8.55
C LEU A 164 -3.88 -12.97 7.32
N TRP A 165 -4.98 -12.62 6.67
CA TRP A 165 -5.58 -13.43 5.60
C TRP A 165 -5.86 -12.60 4.37
N LYS A 166 -5.64 -13.22 3.22
CA LYS A 166 -5.97 -12.67 1.91
C LYS A 166 -6.84 -13.67 1.15
N LEU A 167 -8.02 -13.24 0.73
CA LEU A 167 -8.99 -14.04 0.01
C LEU A 167 -9.23 -13.46 -1.37
N TYR A 168 -8.98 -14.25 -2.41
CA TYR A 168 -9.34 -13.92 -3.79
C TYR A 168 -10.79 -14.25 -4.08
N GLU A 169 -11.38 -13.52 -5.04
CA GLU A 169 -12.76 -13.75 -5.50
C GLU A 169 -12.96 -15.16 -6.09
N ASP A 170 -11.90 -15.80 -6.59
CA ASP A 170 -11.89 -17.16 -7.11
C ASP A 170 -11.83 -18.26 -6.02
N GLY A 171 -11.84 -17.88 -4.74
CA GLY A 171 -11.86 -18.77 -3.58
C GLY A 171 -10.49 -19.12 -3.00
N ARG A 172 -9.38 -18.80 -3.67
CA ARG A 172 -8.05 -18.99 -3.10
C ARG A 172 -7.85 -18.09 -1.89
N MET A 173 -7.38 -18.65 -0.80
CA MET A 173 -7.06 -17.94 0.43
C MET A 173 -5.62 -18.19 0.84
N PHE A 174 -4.97 -17.21 1.43
CA PHE A 174 -3.55 -17.28 1.82
C PHE A 174 -3.36 -16.76 3.25
N ASP A 175 -2.48 -17.44 4.00
CA ASP A 175 -1.99 -17.01 5.30
C ASP A 175 -0.85 -16.00 5.11
N MET A 176 -1.15 -14.74 5.27
CA MET A 176 -0.19 -13.65 5.00
C MET A 176 0.95 -13.57 6.02
N LYS A 177 0.84 -14.29 7.13
CA LYS A 177 1.93 -14.40 8.10
C LYS A 177 3.00 -15.41 7.66
N ASN A 178 2.58 -16.50 7.03
CA ASN A 178 3.46 -17.63 6.71
C ASN A 178 3.70 -17.82 5.21
N ASP A 179 2.89 -17.19 4.36
CA ASP A 179 2.96 -17.32 2.89
C ASP A 179 2.77 -15.95 2.18
N LEU A 180 3.71 -15.03 2.41
CA LEU A 180 3.70 -13.70 1.77
C LEU A 180 3.78 -13.74 0.24
N TYR A 181 4.27 -14.85 -0.32
CA TYR A 181 4.44 -15.01 -1.77
C TYR A 181 3.30 -15.78 -2.43
N GLU A 182 2.29 -16.18 -1.65
CA GLU A 182 1.08 -16.83 -2.14
C GLU A 182 1.36 -18.11 -2.94
N THR A 183 2.20 -18.97 -2.38
CA THR A 183 2.64 -20.23 -2.99
C THR A 183 1.74 -21.41 -2.63
N ASN A 184 0.97 -21.31 -1.53
CA ASN A 184 0.17 -22.40 -0.96
C ASN A 184 -1.28 -21.95 -0.77
N PRO A 185 -2.12 -21.93 -1.84
CA PRO A 185 -3.52 -21.54 -1.71
C PRO A 185 -4.31 -22.55 -0.86
N ILE A 186 -5.16 -22.02 0.02
CA ILE A 186 -6.11 -22.77 0.84
C ILE A 186 -7.49 -22.60 0.21
N PHE A 187 -8.12 -23.71 -0.18
CA PHE A 187 -9.51 -23.72 -0.65
C PHE A 187 -10.46 -24.08 0.50
N SER A 188 -11.75 -23.85 0.30
CA SER A 188 -12.76 -24.01 1.36
C SER A 188 -12.83 -25.41 1.96
N GLU A 189 -12.53 -26.45 1.17
CA GLU A 189 -12.46 -27.86 1.61
C GLU A 189 -11.26 -28.13 2.53
N ASP A 190 -10.20 -27.33 2.44
CA ASP A 190 -8.96 -27.46 3.20
C ASP A 190 -8.88 -26.47 4.37
N ASP A 191 -9.95 -25.72 4.63
CA ASP A 191 -9.97 -24.70 5.66
C ASP A 191 -9.70 -25.29 7.07
N SER A 192 -8.72 -24.71 7.75
CA SER A 192 -8.59 -24.81 9.21
C SER A 192 -9.76 -24.08 9.89
N LYS A 193 -9.88 -24.22 11.22
CA LYS A 193 -10.84 -23.42 11.97
C LYS A 193 -10.63 -21.91 11.76
N GLU A 194 -9.39 -21.47 11.80
CA GLU A 194 -9.03 -20.06 11.71
C GLU A 194 -9.25 -19.49 10.30
N SER A 195 -8.80 -20.20 9.26
CA SER A 195 -9.04 -19.76 7.87
C SER A 195 -10.52 -19.70 7.55
N LYS A 196 -11.30 -20.69 8.00
CA LYS A 196 -12.76 -20.73 7.83
C LYS A 196 -13.46 -19.54 8.47
N GLU A 197 -13.09 -19.20 9.71
CA GLU A 197 -13.66 -18.03 10.41
C GLU A 197 -13.37 -16.72 9.66
N ASN A 198 -12.18 -16.59 9.08
CA ASN A 198 -11.81 -15.42 8.28
C ASN A 198 -12.46 -15.42 6.90
N ARG A 199 -12.60 -16.57 6.24
CA ARG A 199 -13.33 -16.70 4.98
C ARG A 199 -14.79 -16.27 5.13
N ILE A 200 -15.48 -16.74 6.18
CA ILE A 200 -16.86 -16.35 6.50
C ILE A 200 -17.01 -14.84 6.69
N LYS A 201 -15.98 -14.15 7.20
CA LYS A 201 -16.03 -12.70 7.38
C LYS A 201 -15.74 -11.92 6.08
N LEU A 202 -14.83 -12.42 5.25
CA LEU A 202 -14.37 -11.71 4.05
C LEU A 202 -15.24 -11.98 2.82
N GLU A 203 -15.63 -13.22 2.58
CA GLU A 203 -16.32 -13.61 1.35
C GLU A 203 -17.62 -12.82 1.07
N PRO A 204 -18.50 -12.57 2.06
CA PRO A 204 -19.72 -11.81 1.81
C PRO A 204 -19.46 -10.35 1.39
N LEU A 205 -18.28 -9.79 1.68
CA LEU A 205 -17.96 -8.40 1.33
C LEU A 205 -17.84 -8.21 -0.18
N PHE A 206 -17.44 -9.23 -0.95
CA PHE A 206 -17.40 -9.16 -2.42
C PHE A 206 -18.75 -8.82 -3.06
N LEU A 207 -19.87 -9.18 -2.41
CA LEU A 207 -21.20 -8.89 -2.94
C LEU A 207 -21.50 -7.38 -3.03
N ASN A 208 -20.85 -6.58 -2.20
CA ASN A 208 -21.06 -5.14 -2.08
C ASN A 208 -20.00 -4.32 -2.84
N LEU A 209 -18.97 -4.99 -3.38
CA LEU A 209 -17.81 -4.36 -4.05
C LEU A 209 -17.89 -4.65 -5.56
N LYS A 210 -18.89 -4.08 -6.24
CA LYS A 210 -19.10 -4.26 -7.69
C LYS A 210 -18.57 -3.08 -8.49
#